data_76558fbaa0c1da5955cf91a45306b9ea
#
_entry.id   76558fbaa0c1da5955cf91a45306b9ea
#
_cell.length_a   1.000
_cell.length_b   1.000
_cell.length_c   1.000
_cell.angle_alpha   90.00
_cell.angle_beta   90.00
_cell.angle_gamma   90.00
#
_symmetry.space_group_name_H-M   'P 1'
#
loop_
_entity.id
_entity.type
_entity.pdbx_description
1 polymer ?
#
loop_
_entity_poly.entity_id
_entity_poly.type
_entity_poly.pdbx_seq_one_letter_code
_entity_poly.pdbx_strand_id
1 'polypeptide(L)'
;TKTAMLGKVGNDAFGKLLIGTLEKADIAADGIVVADDVFTTLAFVTFDSSGDRSFSFARKPGADTRLTFEEVNLKLVDEAKVFHFGTLSLTDEPARTATYKTVAYAKQAGKLITFDPNLRKPLWADLEEAKRQMLWGMTQADVVKISDEEVEFLFGLGVEEGAKYILDNFNVKLVFVTCGADGCFFKNAT
;
A
#
# COMPACT_ATOMS: atom_id res chain seq x y z
N THR A 1 11.21 -15.97 -0.75
CA THR A 1 9.89 -16.00 -0.06
C THR A 1 8.81 -16.18 -1.10
N LYS A 2 7.86 -17.08 -0.88
CA LYS A 2 6.67 -17.20 -1.74
C LYS A 2 5.81 -15.96 -1.55
N THR A 3 5.47 -15.30 -2.65
CA THR A 3 4.71 -14.05 -2.66
C THR A 3 3.58 -14.15 -3.67
N ALA A 4 2.43 -13.54 -3.36
CA ALA A 4 1.30 -13.37 -4.26
C ALA A 4 0.89 -11.90 -4.28
N MET A 5 0.32 -11.45 -5.41
CA MET A 5 -0.19 -10.09 -5.56
C MET A 5 -1.71 -10.12 -5.71
N LEU A 6 -2.39 -9.25 -4.95
CA LEU A 6 -3.81 -8.94 -5.13
C LEU A 6 -3.94 -7.58 -5.80
N GLY A 7 -4.73 -7.50 -6.86
CA GLY A 7 -4.90 -6.25 -7.58
C GLY A 7 -5.76 -6.36 -8.82
N LYS A 8 -5.88 -5.26 -9.57
CA LYS A 8 -6.65 -5.23 -10.81
C LYS A 8 -5.92 -4.44 -11.87
N VAL A 9 -5.87 -4.97 -13.08
CA VAL A 9 -5.28 -4.36 -14.27
C VAL A 9 -6.29 -4.33 -15.41
N GLY A 10 -6.06 -3.50 -16.42
CA GLY A 10 -6.86 -3.51 -17.64
C GLY A 10 -6.46 -4.65 -18.57
N ASN A 11 -7.37 -5.06 -19.44
CA ASN A 11 -7.09 -5.97 -20.56
C ASN A 11 -6.36 -5.23 -21.70
N ASP A 12 -5.19 -4.72 -21.39
CA ASP A 12 -4.36 -3.93 -22.29
C ASP A 12 -2.90 -4.41 -22.28
N ALA A 13 -2.05 -3.77 -23.07
CA ALA A 13 -0.64 -4.13 -23.19
C ALA A 13 0.12 -3.95 -21.85
N PHE A 14 -0.27 -2.98 -21.03
CA PHE A 14 0.39 -2.69 -19.75
C PHE A 14 -0.04 -3.71 -18.69
N GLY A 15 -1.33 -4.09 -18.64
CA GLY A 15 -1.82 -5.17 -17.78
C GLY A 15 -1.10 -6.50 -18.06
N LYS A 16 -0.95 -6.86 -19.33
CA LYS A 16 -0.18 -8.05 -19.75
C LYS A 16 1.28 -7.96 -19.36
N LEU A 17 1.90 -6.76 -19.51
CA LEU A 17 3.28 -6.52 -19.09
C LEU A 17 3.46 -6.70 -17.58
N LEU A 18 2.54 -6.17 -16.77
CA LEU A 18 2.61 -6.27 -15.31
C LEU A 18 2.45 -7.73 -14.85
N ILE A 19 1.46 -8.47 -15.38
CA ILE A 19 1.27 -9.89 -15.06
C ILE A 19 2.53 -10.68 -15.44
N GLY A 20 3.04 -10.53 -16.66
CA GLY A 20 4.25 -11.23 -17.08
C GLY A 20 5.51 -10.82 -16.28
N THR A 21 5.52 -9.62 -15.68
CA THR A 21 6.61 -9.19 -14.79
C THR A 21 6.51 -9.90 -13.44
N LEU A 22 5.31 -10.05 -12.88
CA LEU A 22 5.08 -10.82 -11.65
C LEU A 22 5.51 -12.28 -11.83
N GLU A 23 5.09 -12.91 -12.92
CA GLU A 23 5.44 -14.30 -13.26
C GLU A 23 6.97 -14.50 -13.37
N LYS A 24 7.66 -13.60 -14.07
CA LYS A 24 9.13 -13.63 -14.19
C LYS A 24 9.86 -13.44 -12.86
N ALA A 25 9.22 -12.76 -11.90
CA ALA A 25 9.74 -12.57 -10.55
C ALA A 25 9.34 -13.68 -9.58
N ASP A 26 8.70 -14.76 -10.05
CA ASP A 26 8.16 -15.87 -9.24
C ASP A 26 7.15 -15.38 -8.19
N ILE A 27 6.34 -14.37 -8.56
CA ILE A 27 5.23 -13.84 -7.76
C ILE A 27 3.93 -14.38 -8.34
N ALA A 28 3.12 -15.05 -7.53
CA ALA A 28 1.84 -15.57 -7.96
C ALA A 28 0.90 -14.44 -8.39
N ALA A 29 0.42 -14.52 -9.65
CA ALA A 29 -0.46 -13.54 -10.26
C ALA A 29 -1.94 -13.96 -10.24
N ASP A 30 -2.29 -15.08 -9.62
CA ASP A 30 -3.65 -15.61 -9.52
C ASP A 30 -4.63 -14.68 -8.75
N GLY A 31 -4.11 -13.68 -8.08
CA GLY A 31 -4.88 -12.63 -7.42
C GLY A 31 -5.05 -11.36 -8.25
N ILE A 32 -4.56 -11.34 -9.50
CA ILE A 32 -4.72 -10.21 -10.41
C ILE A 32 -5.99 -10.39 -11.24
N VAL A 33 -6.92 -9.47 -11.07
CA VAL A 33 -8.15 -9.37 -11.86
C VAL A 33 -7.87 -8.58 -13.13
N VAL A 34 -8.36 -9.05 -14.27
CA VAL A 34 -8.25 -8.35 -15.56
C VAL A 34 -9.61 -7.74 -15.92
N ALA A 35 -9.66 -6.42 -16.12
CA ALA A 35 -10.86 -5.66 -16.47
C ALA A 35 -10.88 -5.30 -17.95
N ASP A 36 -12.04 -5.44 -18.58
CA ASP A 36 -12.22 -5.09 -20.00
C ASP A 36 -12.70 -3.63 -20.20
N ASP A 37 -13.21 -2.99 -19.15
CA ASP A 37 -13.89 -1.70 -19.19
C ASP A 37 -13.05 -0.51 -18.69
N VAL A 38 -11.85 -0.77 -18.15
CA VAL A 38 -10.93 0.26 -17.66
C VAL A 38 -9.48 -0.06 -17.99
N PHE A 39 -8.67 0.99 -18.18
CA PHE A 39 -7.25 0.85 -18.47
C PHE A 39 -6.42 0.59 -17.21
N THR A 40 -5.29 -0.10 -17.40
CA THR A 40 -4.23 -0.18 -16.40
C THR A 40 -3.76 1.22 -16.01
N THR A 41 -3.64 1.50 -14.73
CA THR A 41 -3.08 2.77 -14.23
C THR A 41 -1.64 2.94 -14.72
N LEU A 42 -1.33 4.12 -15.23
CA LEU A 42 0.02 4.51 -15.64
C LEU A 42 0.56 5.59 -14.70
N ALA A 43 1.80 5.42 -14.27
CA ALA A 43 2.56 6.41 -13.54
C ALA A 43 3.72 6.88 -14.42
N PHE A 44 3.76 8.16 -14.75
CA PHE A 44 4.86 8.78 -15.47
C PHE A 44 5.80 9.41 -14.45
N VAL A 45 7.08 9.08 -14.55
CA VAL A 45 8.12 9.65 -13.69
C VAL A 45 8.95 10.59 -14.55
N THR A 46 9.04 11.85 -14.14
CA THR A 46 9.92 12.84 -14.76
C THR A 46 10.97 13.25 -13.74
N PHE A 47 12.16 13.57 -14.25
CA PHE A 47 13.28 14.06 -13.45
C PHE A 47 13.54 15.51 -13.85
N ASP A 48 13.72 16.37 -12.88
CA ASP A 48 14.18 17.74 -13.13
C ASP A 48 15.71 17.81 -13.28
N SER A 49 16.26 19.03 -13.44
CA SER A 49 17.69 19.25 -13.60
C SER A 49 18.51 18.92 -12.34
N SER A 50 17.91 18.85 -11.18
CA SER A 50 18.53 18.45 -9.90
C SER A 50 18.46 16.93 -9.67
N GLY A 51 17.71 16.20 -10.52
CA GLY A 51 17.47 14.77 -10.37
C GLY A 51 16.28 14.43 -9.47
N ASP A 52 15.52 15.44 -9.03
CA ASP A 52 14.31 15.24 -8.25
C ASP A 52 13.19 14.65 -9.11
N ARG A 53 12.40 13.74 -8.50
CA ARG A 53 11.35 12.99 -9.19
C ARG A 53 10.00 13.68 -9.01
N SER A 54 9.30 13.85 -10.12
CA SER A 54 7.88 14.17 -10.09
C SER A 54 7.05 13.05 -10.73
N PHE A 55 5.82 12.88 -10.23
CA PHE A 55 4.92 11.82 -10.66
C PHE A 55 3.67 12.41 -11.26
N SER A 56 3.28 11.89 -12.43
CA SER A 56 1.99 12.14 -13.05
C SER A 56 1.26 10.83 -13.27
N PHE A 57 -0.04 10.79 -12.96
CA PHE A 57 -0.81 9.55 -12.99
C PHE A 57 -1.96 9.64 -13.99
N ALA A 58 -2.07 8.65 -14.88
CA ALA A 58 -3.28 8.37 -15.65
C ALA A 58 -4.08 7.29 -14.90
N ARG A 59 -5.00 7.73 -14.00
CA ARG A 59 -5.68 6.87 -13.01
C ARG A 59 -7.15 7.27 -12.74
N LYS A 60 -7.79 8.00 -13.64
CA LYS A 60 -9.18 8.47 -13.43
C LYS A 60 -10.11 8.05 -14.58
N PRO A 61 -10.70 6.83 -14.53
CA PRO A 61 -10.43 5.72 -13.61
C PRO A 61 -9.23 4.89 -14.03
N GLY A 62 -8.53 4.30 -13.06
CA GLY A 62 -7.55 3.24 -13.29
C GLY A 62 -8.10 1.90 -12.81
N ALA A 63 -7.69 0.78 -13.41
CA ALA A 63 -8.20 -0.54 -13.06
C ALA A 63 -8.00 -0.88 -11.57
N ASP A 64 -6.88 -0.48 -10.98
CA ASP A 64 -6.57 -0.70 -9.57
C ASP A 64 -7.58 -0.04 -8.61
N THR A 65 -8.24 1.06 -9.02
CA THR A 65 -9.28 1.71 -8.23
C THR A 65 -10.64 0.99 -8.30
N ARG A 66 -10.77 -0.01 -9.19
CA ARG A 66 -12.02 -0.71 -9.48
C ARG A 66 -12.08 -2.13 -8.92
N LEU A 67 -11.09 -2.54 -8.13
CA LEU A 67 -11.13 -3.82 -7.46
C LEU A 67 -12.26 -3.84 -6.43
N THR A 68 -13.16 -4.83 -6.52
CA THR A 68 -14.20 -5.07 -5.51
C THR A 68 -13.79 -6.21 -4.56
N PHE A 69 -14.40 -6.30 -3.39
CA PHE A 69 -14.10 -7.37 -2.44
C PHE A 69 -14.47 -8.75 -2.98
N GLU A 70 -15.53 -8.84 -3.75
CA GLU A 70 -16.03 -10.07 -4.37
C GLU A 70 -15.04 -10.65 -5.40
N GLU A 71 -14.18 -9.80 -5.95
CA GLU A 71 -13.12 -10.20 -6.90
C GLU A 71 -11.82 -10.64 -6.20
N VAL A 72 -11.68 -10.38 -4.90
CA VAL A 72 -10.45 -10.73 -4.16
C VAL A 72 -10.33 -12.24 -4.00
N ASN A 73 -9.21 -12.80 -4.42
CA ASN A 73 -8.90 -14.23 -4.22
C ASN A 73 -8.52 -14.48 -2.75
N LEU A 74 -9.54 -14.72 -1.90
CA LEU A 74 -9.35 -14.94 -0.46
C LEU A 74 -8.53 -16.20 -0.15
N LYS A 75 -8.47 -17.19 -1.06
CA LYS A 75 -7.61 -18.36 -0.88
C LYS A 75 -6.13 -17.97 -0.72
N LEU A 76 -5.66 -16.99 -1.48
CA LEU A 76 -4.29 -16.47 -1.33
C LEU A 76 -4.07 -15.84 0.05
N VAL A 77 -5.09 -15.19 0.60
CA VAL A 77 -5.03 -14.64 1.97
C VAL A 77 -4.97 -15.77 2.98
N ASP A 78 -5.77 -16.84 2.79
CA ASP A 78 -5.78 -18.01 3.70
C ASP A 78 -4.44 -18.74 3.71
N GLU A 79 -3.76 -18.83 2.59
CA GLU A 79 -2.45 -19.49 2.46
C GLU A 79 -1.28 -18.59 2.94
N ALA A 80 -1.49 -17.28 3.06
CA ALA A 80 -0.46 -16.35 3.47
C ALA A 80 -0.19 -16.42 5.00
N LYS A 81 1.05 -16.11 5.38
CA LYS A 81 1.44 -15.84 6.78
C LYS A 81 1.37 -14.36 7.10
N VAL A 82 1.63 -13.54 6.11
CA VAL A 82 1.70 -12.08 6.20
C VAL A 82 0.79 -11.48 5.14
N PHE A 83 -0.03 -10.53 5.53
CA PHE A 83 -0.80 -9.69 4.62
C PHE A 83 -0.25 -8.27 4.66
N HIS A 84 0.18 -7.77 3.50
CA HIS A 84 0.74 -6.43 3.35
C HIS A 84 -0.20 -5.54 2.56
N PHE A 85 -0.37 -4.29 3.00
CA PHE A 85 -1.12 -3.28 2.26
C PHE A 85 -0.54 -1.87 2.45
N GLY A 86 -0.97 -0.95 1.59
CA GLY A 86 -0.61 0.46 1.65
C GLY A 86 -1.79 1.36 1.34
N THR A 87 -1.55 2.68 1.19
CA THR A 87 -2.64 3.64 1.02
C THR A 87 -3.10 3.81 -0.43
N LEU A 88 -2.39 3.29 -1.41
CA LEU A 88 -2.77 3.46 -2.82
C LEU A 88 -4.13 2.85 -3.16
N SER A 89 -4.49 1.73 -2.52
CA SER A 89 -5.81 1.11 -2.64
C SER A 89 -6.90 1.76 -1.78
N LEU A 90 -6.54 2.78 -0.99
CA LEU A 90 -7.46 3.52 -0.11
C LEU A 90 -7.88 4.88 -0.68
N THR A 91 -7.41 5.25 -1.88
CA THR A 91 -7.71 6.56 -2.49
C THR A 91 -9.14 6.68 -2.99
N ASP A 92 -9.69 5.59 -3.55
CA ASP A 92 -10.96 5.60 -4.28
C ASP A 92 -11.81 4.36 -3.97
N GLU A 93 -13.13 4.51 -4.14
CA GLU A 93 -14.06 3.38 -4.12
C GLU A 93 -14.14 2.73 -5.53
N PRO A 94 -14.41 1.41 -5.63
CA PRO A 94 -14.66 0.44 -4.55
C PRO A 94 -13.40 -0.18 -3.92
N ALA A 95 -12.20 0.14 -4.41
CA ALA A 95 -10.94 -0.47 -3.95
C ALA A 95 -10.67 -0.23 -2.45
N ARG A 96 -11.07 0.93 -1.92
CA ARG A 96 -10.99 1.25 -0.49
C ARG A 96 -11.81 0.25 0.34
N THR A 97 -13.09 0.08 0.00
CA THR A 97 -13.96 -0.89 0.68
C THR A 97 -13.43 -2.30 0.53
N ALA A 98 -12.93 -2.69 -0.63
CA ALA A 98 -12.31 -4.00 -0.85
C ALA A 98 -11.09 -4.20 0.07
N THR A 99 -10.24 -3.19 0.20
CA THR A 99 -9.07 -3.22 1.10
C THR A 99 -9.49 -3.35 2.55
N TYR A 100 -10.47 -2.58 3.02
CA TYR A 100 -10.98 -2.68 4.40
C TYR A 100 -11.48 -4.07 4.73
N LYS A 101 -12.29 -4.65 3.86
CA LYS A 101 -12.86 -6.00 4.05
C LYS A 101 -11.78 -7.07 4.01
N THR A 102 -10.79 -6.93 3.10
CA THR A 102 -9.69 -7.92 2.99
C THR A 102 -8.75 -7.85 4.20
N VAL A 103 -8.42 -6.66 4.70
CA VAL A 103 -7.64 -6.50 5.94
C VAL A 103 -8.38 -7.11 7.12
N ALA A 104 -9.69 -6.84 7.26
CA ALA A 104 -10.50 -7.42 8.33
C ALA A 104 -10.54 -8.96 8.25
N TYR A 105 -10.70 -9.52 7.05
CA TYR A 105 -10.63 -10.96 6.80
C TYR A 105 -9.28 -11.55 7.19
N ALA A 106 -8.17 -10.93 6.75
CA ALA A 106 -6.82 -11.38 7.07
C ALA A 106 -6.56 -11.39 8.58
N LYS A 107 -7.03 -10.36 9.31
CA LYS A 107 -6.96 -10.30 10.78
C LYS A 107 -7.75 -11.43 11.43
N GLN A 108 -8.98 -11.70 10.99
CA GLN A 108 -9.81 -12.79 11.50
C GLN A 108 -9.16 -14.16 11.22
N ALA A 109 -8.47 -14.31 10.10
CA ALA A 109 -7.71 -15.50 9.75
C ALA A 109 -6.34 -15.59 10.48
N GLY A 110 -6.03 -14.67 11.41
CA GLY A 110 -4.82 -14.68 12.24
C GLY A 110 -3.53 -14.36 11.49
N LYS A 111 -3.62 -13.62 10.37
CA LYS A 111 -2.43 -13.24 9.60
C LYS A 111 -1.70 -12.07 10.27
N LEU A 112 -0.36 -12.06 10.13
CA LEU A 112 0.44 -10.90 10.49
C LEU A 112 0.14 -9.77 9.49
N ILE A 113 -0.29 -8.62 9.98
CA ILE A 113 -0.63 -7.48 9.14
C ILE A 113 0.55 -6.50 9.09
N THR A 114 1.03 -6.20 7.89
CA THR A 114 2.06 -5.19 7.67
C THR A 114 1.54 -4.05 6.82
N PHE A 115 1.93 -2.83 7.16
CA PHE A 115 1.44 -1.62 6.53
C PHE A 115 2.58 -0.69 6.15
N ASP A 116 2.57 -0.19 4.92
CA ASP A 116 3.40 0.92 4.45
C ASP A 116 2.47 2.00 3.88
N PRO A 117 2.31 3.17 4.52
CA PRO A 117 1.48 4.24 3.98
C PRO A 117 1.80 4.55 2.53
N ASN A 118 3.08 4.70 2.22
CA ASN A 118 3.58 4.96 0.87
C ASN A 118 2.82 6.09 0.17
N LEU A 119 2.69 7.22 0.87
CA LEU A 119 1.87 8.36 0.47
C LEU A 119 2.28 8.92 -0.89
N ARG A 120 1.31 9.07 -1.77
CA ARG A 120 1.44 9.77 -3.03
C ARG A 120 0.45 10.94 -3.04
N LYS A 121 0.86 12.10 -2.52
CA LYS A 121 0.01 13.30 -2.39
C LYS A 121 -0.82 13.61 -3.63
N PRO A 122 -0.29 13.51 -4.87
CA PRO A 122 -1.08 13.81 -6.09
C PRO A 122 -2.27 12.90 -6.35
N LEU A 123 -2.36 11.74 -5.69
CA LEU A 123 -3.47 10.80 -5.84
C LEU A 123 -4.64 11.09 -4.90
N TRP A 124 -4.48 11.99 -3.95
CA TRP A 124 -5.50 12.34 -2.97
C TRP A 124 -6.18 13.66 -3.35
N ALA A 125 -7.49 13.66 -3.33
CA ALA A 125 -8.28 14.89 -3.52
C ALA A 125 -8.20 15.81 -2.29
N ASP A 126 -8.01 15.21 -1.11
CA ASP A 126 -7.89 15.88 0.17
C ASP A 126 -6.79 15.20 1.02
N LEU A 127 -5.83 15.98 1.48
CA LEU A 127 -4.72 15.48 2.31
C LEU A 127 -5.17 15.11 3.74
N GLU A 128 -6.25 15.68 4.24
CA GLU A 128 -6.82 15.26 5.52
C GLU A 128 -7.46 13.86 5.40
N GLU A 129 -8.05 13.54 4.25
CA GLU A 129 -8.48 12.16 3.97
C GLU A 129 -7.29 11.21 3.90
N ALA A 130 -6.20 11.62 3.25
CA ALA A 130 -4.97 10.84 3.23
C ALA A 130 -4.48 10.51 4.65
N LYS A 131 -4.42 11.51 5.54
CA LYS A 131 -4.06 11.32 6.96
C LYS A 131 -5.00 10.35 7.66
N ARG A 132 -6.32 10.50 7.48
CA ARG A 132 -7.31 9.57 8.08
C ARG A 132 -7.06 8.13 7.65
N GLN A 133 -6.75 7.92 6.37
CA GLN A 133 -6.50 6.58 5.82
C GLN A 133 -5.15 6.01 6.30
N MET A 134 -4.13 6.83 6.41
CA MET A 134 -2.84 6.42 6.99
C MET A 134 -2.99 6.02 8.46
N LEU A 135 -3.70 6.81 9.26
CA LEU A 135 -3.98 6.50 10.66
C LEU A 135 -4.83 5.24 10.81
N TRP A 136 -5.87 5.07 9.95
CA TRP A 136 -6.64 3.84 9.92
C TRP A 136 -5.74 2.63 9.65
N GLY A 137 -4.84 2.70 8.65
CA GLY A 137 -3.91 1.61 8.35
C GLY A 137 -3.05 1.22 9.55
N MET A 138 -2.56 2.20 10.31
CA MET A 138 -1.79 1.96 11.54
C MET A 138 -2.61 1.23 12.62
N THR A 139 -3.91 1.54 12.77
CA THR A 139 -4.77 0.81 13.72
C THR A 139 -5.00 -0.65 13.33
N GLN A 140 -4.74 -1.01 12.08
CA GLN A 140 -4.91 -2.38 11.60
C GLN A 140 -3.63 -3.21 11.69
N ALA A 141 -2.45 -2.59 11.68
CA ALA A 141 -1.16 -3.22 11.47
C ALA A 141 -0.51 -3.76 12.75
N ASP A 142 0.19 -4.88 12.61
CA ASP A 142 1.15 -5.38 13.61
C ASP A 142 2.55 -4.78 13.38
N VAL A 143 2.92 -4.52 12.12
CA VAL A 143 4.20 -3.94 11.72
C VAL A 143 3.94 -2.77 10.78
N VAL A 144 4.57 -1.65 11.06
CA VAL A 144 4.50 -0.43 10.23
C VAL A 144 5.88 -0.12 9.68
N LYS A 145 5.98 0.08 8.37
CA LYS A 145 7.10 0.76 7.73
C LYS A 145 6.58 2.12 7.25
N ILE A 146 7.27 3.18 7.58
CA ILE A 146 6.90 4.56 7.26
C ILE A 146 8.16 5.35 6.93
N SER A 147 8.08 6.39 6.08
CA SER A 147 9.21 7.29 5.88
C SER A 147 9.26 8.40 6.93
N ASP A 148 10.42 9.01 7.10
CA ASP A 148 10.63 10.20 7.94
C ASP A 148 9.73 11.37 7.53
N GLU A 149 9.60 11.62 6.21
CA GLU A 149 8.69 12.63 5.67
C GLU A 149 7.21 12.35 6.01
N GLU A 150 6.80 11.08 6.03
CA GLU A 150 5.45 10.69 6.41
C GLU A 150 5.20 10.81 7.91
N VAL A 151 6.22 10.54 8.73
CA VAL A 151 6.18 10.78 10.19
C VAL A 151 5.98 12.27 10.47
N GLU A 152 6.77 13.13 9.84
CA GLU A 152 6.62 14.58 9.95
C GLU A 152 5.24 15.04 9.45
N PHE A 153 4.80 14.55 8.30
CA PHE A 153 3.49 14.89 7.73
C PHE A 153 2.30 14.54 8.64
N LEU A 154 2.37 13.37 9.32
CA LEU A 154 1.29 12.92 10.19
C LEU A 154 1.32 13.55 11.57
N PHE A 155 2.50 13.68 12.16
CA PHE A 155 2.65 13.95 13.58
C PHE A 155 3.48 15.20 13.89
N GLY A 156 4.21 15.75 12.92
CA GLY A 156 5.15 16.86 13.14
C GLY A 156 6.33 16.45 14.04
N LEU A 157 6.70 15.18 14.05
CA LEU A 157 7.72 14.59 14.91
C LEU A 157 8.94 14.14 14.11
N GLY A 158 10.09 14.05 14.78
CA GLY A 158 11.29 13.41 14.24
C GLY A 158 11.18 11.87 14.24
N VAL A 159 12.21 11.24 13.68
CA VAL A 159 12.26 9.79 13.42
C VAL A 159 12.02 8.95 14.68
N GLU A 160 12.82 9.18 15.73
CA GLU A 160 12.74 8.39 16.96
C GLU A 160 11.48 8.68 17.77
N GLU A 161 11.09 9.95 17.87
CA GLU A 161 9.88 10.37 18.56
C GLU A 161 8.63 9.87 17.84
N GLY A 162 8.61 9.91 16.50
CA GLY A 162 7.53 9.38 15.69
C GLY A 162 7.38 7.88 15.82
N ALA A 163 8.49 7.12 15.78
CA ALA A 163 8.46 5.69 16.01
C ALA A 163 7.91 5.34 17.41
N LYS A 164 8.34 6.08 18.44
CA LYS A 164 7.82 5.93 19.80
C LYS A 164 6.33 6.26 19.87
N TYR A 165 5.92 7.37 19.27
CA TYR A 165 4.52 7.78 19.23
C TYR A 165 3.62 6.72 18.61
N ILE A 166 4.05 6.11 17.49
CA ILE A 166 3.30 5.04 16.83
C ILE A 166 3.13 3.84 17.75
N LEU A 167 4.21 3.39 18.42
CA LEU A 167 4.14 2.27 19.36
C LEU A 167 3.24 2.56 20.58
N ASP A 168 3.29 3.78 21.10
CA ASP A 168 2.54 4.16 22.30
C ASP A 168 1.03 4.35 22.03
N ASN A 169 0.66 4.74 20.81
CA ASN A 169 -0.73 5.12 20.48
C ASN A 169 -1.47 4.11 19.57
N PHE A 170 -0.74 3.19 18.94
CA PHE A 170 -1.32 2.16 18.09
C PHE A 170 -0.86 0.78 18.58
N ASN A 171 -1.64 -0.24 18.32
CA ASN A 171 -1.30 -1.63 18.72
C ASN A 171 -0.25 -2.26 17.78
N VAL A 172 0.77 -1.48 17.41
CA VAL A 172 1.87 -1.88 16.54
C VAL A 172 2.98 -2.51 17.37
N LYS A 173 3.54 -3.62 16.90
CA LYS A 173 4.61 -4.37 17.58
C LYS A 173 6.00 -3.93 17.15
N LEU A 174 6.12 -3.44 15.92
CA LEU A 174 7.39 -3.06 15.30
C LEU A 174 7.18 -1.93 14.30
N VAL A 175 8.00 -0.91 14.39
CA VAL A 175 8.02 0.24 13.46
C VAL A 175 9.38 0.32 12.80
N PHE A 176 9.39 0.51 11.49
CA PHE A 176 10.55 0.90 10.69
C PHE A 176 10.32 2.31 10.16
N VAL A 177 11.23 3.23 10.43
CA VAL A 177 11.23 4.57 9.82
C VAL A 177 12.39 4.66 8.85
N THR A 178 12.09 4.77 7.56
CA THR A 178 13.09 4.88 6.50
C THR A 178 13.48 6.33 6.26
N CYS A 179 14.79 6.61 6.14
CA CYS A 179 15.38 7.93 6.02
C CYS A 179 16.18 8.07 4.70
N GLY A 180 15.67 7.53 3.61
CA GLY A 180 16.32 7.58 2.31
C GLY A 180 17.74 7.00 2.34
N ALA A 181 18.74 7.81 1.98
CA ALA A 181 20.16 7.40 1.96
C ALA A 181 20.76 7.23 3.37
N ASP A 182 20.15 7.84 4.39
CA ASP A 182 20.61 7.76 5.78
C ASP A 182 20.20 6.46 6.48
N GLY A 183 19.49 5.59 5.78
CA GLY A 183 19.19 4.25 6.23
C GLY A 183 17.81 4.10 6.85
N CYS A 184 17.72 3.33 7.93
CA CYS A 184 16.44 3.01 8.56
C CYS A 184 16.60 2.89 10.08
N PHE A 185 15.76 3.60 10.80
CA PHE A 185 15.56 3.44 12.24
C PHE A 185 14.46 2.40 12.48
N PHE A 186 14.62 1.53 13.47
CA PHE A 186 13.54 0.64 13.89
C PHE A 186 13.39 0.61 15.41
N LYS A 187 12.18 0.37 15.86
CA LYS A 187 11.82 0.25 17.27
C LYS A 187 10.71 -0.77 17.45
N ASN A 188 10.82 -1.60 18.48
CA ASN A 188 9.79 -2.56 18.89
C ASN A 188 9.10 -2.11 20.20
N ALA A 189 7.99 -2.77 20.52
CA ALA A 189 7.16 -2.47 21.69
C ALA A 189 7.73 -3.04 23.02
N THR A 190 8.94 -3.63 23.00
CA THR A 190 9.59 -4.21 24.21
C THR A 190 10.79 -3.38 24.65
#